data_a613f2c1d01b1375227ea29689cecb44
#
_entry.id   a613f2c1d01b1375227ea29689cecb44
#
_cell.length_a   1.000
_cell.length_b   1.000
_cell.length_c   1.000
_cell.angle_alpha   90.00
_cell.angle_beta   90.00
_cell.angle_gamma   90.00
#
_symmetry.space_group_name_H-M   'P 1'
#
loop_
_entity.id
_entity.type
_entity.pdbx_description
1 polymer ?
#
loop_
_entity_poly.entity_id
_entity_poly.type
_entity_poly.pdbx_seq_one_letter_code
_entity_poly.pdbx_strand_id
1 'polypeptide(L)'
;NQTAERKYPLKSFSSPAPMYGSCTNATLTITKVPFSMDGYKYKALTKSPAFKCDVDLFTNTADLTVFLDSDNDDIKDSDDLDDDNDGILDTDEGAGDADNDGIPNTLDLDSDGDGCFDVKEAGFTDGNNDGILGSPTYQYDGQGKVSAVVSDGYTTPDDIDNNGTKDFLQVGGAINLITHPSAILIASGTNGTFTVNSASVSAMTYQWQEKIGAGNWANIANGGVYSGATTATLTLTNVPGSMDQRNYRVIISTPSFVCGSDVTSNDALLSVKTDNDNDGVNNANDLDDDNDGILDTEEGTGDIDNDG
;
A
#
# COMPACT_ATOMS: atom_id res chain seq x y z
N ASN A 1 -26.36 12.64 -36.40
CA ASN A 1 -25.83 12.67 -35.05
C ASN A 1 -24.32 12.68 -35.17
N GLN A 2 -23.67 13.72 -34.67
CA GLN A 2 -22.23 13.74 -34.49
C GLN A 2 -21.99 13.59 -32.99
N THR A 3 -21.41 12.49 -32.60
CA THR A 3 -20.95 12.21 -31.23
C THR A 3 -19.49 12.65 -31.16
N ALA A 4 -19.15 13.48 -30.21
CA ALA A 4 -17.77 13.92 -29.98
C ALA A 4 -17.40 13.61 -28.53
N GLU A 5 -16.44 12.74 -28.38
CA GLU A 5 -15.89 12.33 -27.08
C GLU A 5 -14.89 13.36 -26.57
N ARG A 6 -14.87 13.56 -25.27
CA ARG A 6 -13.85 14.33 -24.60
C ARG A 6 -12.77 13.39 -24.08
N LYS A 7 -11.65 13.37 -24.76
CA LYS A 7 -10.47 12.57 -24.38
C LYS A 7 -9.50 13.39 -23.55
N TYR A 8 -9.77 13.66 -22.28
CA TYR A 8 -8.76 14.13 -21.31
C TYR A 8 -9.35 14.19 -19.88
N PRO A 9 -8.58 13.77 -18.85
CA PRO A 9 -9.01 13.91 -17.45
C PRO A 9 -9.23 15.39 -17.09
N LEU A 10 -10.18 15.63 -16.20
CA LEU A 10 -10.53 16.95 -15.68
C LEU A 10 -9.41 17.56 -14.84
N LYS A 11 -8.26 17.87 -15.45
CA LYS A 11 -7.43 18.94 -14.87
C LYS A 11 -8.04 20.27 -15.27
N SER A 12 -8.24 21.18 -14.31
CA SER A 12 -8.77 22.53 -14.52
C SER A 12 -7.96 23.29 -15.58
N PHE A 13 -8.32 23.07 -16.85
CA PHE A 13 -7.76 23.85 -17.93
C PHE A 13 -8.80 24.87 -18.36
N SER A 14 -8.40 26.13 -18.47
CA SER A 14 -9.08 27.08 -19.33
C SER A 14 -9.19 26.40 -20.71
N SER A 15 -10.36 25.87 -21.02
CA SER A 15 -10.61 25.13 -22.25
C SER A 15 -10.19 25.99 -23.44
N PRO A 16 -9.27 25.57 -24.31
CA PRO A 16 -9.02 26.29 -25.54
C PRO A 16 -10.32 26.31 -26.33
N ALA A 17 -10.61 27.44 -26.98
CA ALA A 17 -11.79 27.57 -27.80
C ALA A 17 -11.87 26.42 -28.82
N PRO A 18 -13.07 25.85 -29.09
CA PRO A 18 -13.24 24.76 -30.01
C PRO A 18 -12.73 25.18 -31.41
N MET A 19 -12.01 24.30 -32.11
CA MET A 19 -11.51 24.56 -33.43
C MET A 19 -12.43 23.93 -34.46
N TYR A 20 -13.06 24.77 -35.27
CA TYR A 20 -13.85 24.30 -36.41
C TYR A 20 -12.90 24.05 -37.59
N GLY A 21 -12.99 22.88 -38.18
CA GLY A 21 -12.35 22.58 -39.45
C GLY A 21 -13.00 23.32 -40.64
N SER A 22 -12.84 22.80 -41.86
CA SER A 22 -13.41 23.45 -43.02
C SER A 22 -14.93 23.59 -42.96
N CYS A 23 -15.44 24.80 -42.87
CA CYS A 23 -16.87 25.09 -42.87
C CYS A 23 -17.44 25.23 -44.29
N THR A 24 -16.63 25.05 -45.34
CA THR A 24 -17.03 25.18 -46.74
C THR A 24 -17.09 23.84 -47.48
N ASN A 25 -16.81 22.75 -46.79
CA ASN A 25 -16.89 21.40 -47.33
C ASN A 25 -18.19 20.70 -46.89
N ALA A 26 -18.50 19.55 -47.50
CA ALA A 26 -19.64 18.75 -47.14
C ALA A 26 -19.52 18.14 -45.72
N THR A 27 -18.32 18.15 -45.11
CA THR A 27 -18.03 17.68 -43.80
C THR A 27 -17.58 18.83 -42.90
N LEU A 28 -18.21 18.98 -41.74
CA LEU A 28 -17.78 19.81 -40.63
C LEU A 28 -17.00 18.97 -39.65
N THR A 29 -15.74 19.31 -39.38
CA THR A 29 -14.93 18.69 -38.34
C THR A 29 -14.81 19.68 -37.17
N ILE A 30 -15.12 19.22 -35.99
CA ILE A 30 -14.95 20.00 -34.74
C ILE A 30 -13.93 19.23 -33.88
N THR A 31 -12.90 19.92 -33.45
CA THR A 31 -11.85 19.34 -32.58
C THR A 31 -11.80 20.09 -31.26
N LYS A 32 -11.35 19.42 -30.18
CA LYS A 32 -11.28 19.98 -28.82
C LYS A 32 -12.65 20.47 -28.36
N VAL A 33 -13.63 19.57 -28.46
CA VAL A 33 -15.02 19.89 -28.10
C VAL A 33 -15.15 19.94 -26.58
N PRO A 34 -15.43 21.10 -25.97
CA PRO A 34 -15.67 21.17 -24.54
C PRO A 34 -17.08 20.65 -24.22
N PHE A 35 -17.27 20.11 -22.99
CA PHE A 35 -18.58 19.65 -22.53
C PHE A 35 -19.68 20.73 -22.64
N SER A 36 -19.31 22.00 -22.50
CA SER A 36 -20.25 23.13 -22.65
C SER A 36 -20.89 23.24 -24.05
N MET A 37 -20.44 22.45 -25.03
CA MET A 37 -21.08 22.36 -26.36
C MET A 37 -22.10 21.24 -26.49
N ASP A 38 -22.33 20.48 -25.43
CA ASP A 38 -23.40 19.49 -25.43
C ASP A 38 -24.75 20.13 -25.77
N GLY A 39 -25.55 19.42 -26.59
CA GLY A 39 -26.83 19.92 -27.06
C GLY A 39 -26.73 20.99 -28.17
N TYR A 40 -25.55 21.38 -28.63
CA TYR A 40 -25.44 22.31 -29.77
C TYR A 40 -25.99 21.70 -31.05
N LYS A 41 -26.65 22.56 -31.81
CA LYS A 41 -27.34 22.14 -33.06
C LYS A 41 -26.66 22.73 -34.27
N TYR A 42 -26.41 21.89 -35.25
CA TYR A 42 -25.72 22.25 -36.51
C TYR A 42 -26.61 21.99 -37.70
N LYS A 43 -26.50 22.83 -38.67
CA LYS A 43 -27.09 22.62 -39.99
C LYS A 43 -26.19 23.19 -41.08
N ALA A 44 -26.16 22.58 -42.24
CA ALA A 44 -25.45 23.09 -43.39
C ALA A 44 -26.39 23.95 -44.26
N LEU A 45 -25.83 25.02 -44.75
CA LEU A 45 -26.45 25.86 -45.78
C LEU A 45 -25.78 25.58 -47.12
N THR A 46 -26.55 25.14 -48.09
CA THR A 46 -26.08 24.89 -49.45
C THR A 46 -26.59 26.00 -50.37
N LYS A 47 -25.66 26.67 -51.06
CA LYS A 47 -25.97 27.72 -52.03
C LYS A 47 -25.51 27.29 -53.43
N SER A 48 -26.30 27.56 -54.46
CA SER A 48 -25.90 27.38 -55.84
C SER A 48 -25.58 28.78 -56.47
N PRO A 49 -24.31 29.14 -56.64
CA PRO A 49 -23.95 30.43 -57.17
C PRO A 49 -24.37 30.68 -58.61
N ALA A 50 -24.79 29.60 -59.33
CA ALA A 50 -25.21 29.68 -60.73
C ALA A 50 -26.74 29.91 -60.90
N PHE A 51 -27.52 29.92 -59.83
CA PHE A 51 -28.99 30.07 -59.90
C PHE A 51 -29.43 31.45 -59.41
N LYS A 52 -30.01 32.27 -60.28
CA LYS A 52 -30.45 33.63 -60.01
C LYS A 52 -31.69 33.76 -59.08
N CYS A 53 -32.36 32.64 -58.76
CA CYS A 53 -33.46 32.59 -57.80
C CYS A 53 -32.97 31.86 -56.55
N ASP A 54 -32.19 32.53 -55.74
CA ASP A 54 -31.46 31.98 -54.61
C ASP A 54 -32.44 31.59 -53.50
N VAL A 55 -32.76 30.34 -53.40
CA VAL A 55 -33.39 29.76 -52.22
C VAL A 55 -32.30 29.05 -51.41
N ASP A 56 -31.98 29.63 -50.29
CA ASP A 56 -31.07 28.97 -49.30
C ASP A 56 -31.64 27.62 -48.93
N LEU A 57 -30.89 26.56 -49.22
CA LEU A 57 -31.28 25.18 -48.86
C LEU A 57 -30.52 24.78 -47.57
N PHE A 58 -31.27 24.62 -46.53
CA PHE A 58 -30.73 24.11 -45.26
C PHE A 58 -30.92 22.59 -45.14
N THR A 59 -29.92 21.93 -44.59
CA THR A 59 -30.10 20.53 -44.16
C THR A 59 -31.00 20.47 -42.93
N ASN A 60 -31.41 19.25 -42.55
CA ASN A 60 -31.94 18.99 -41.23
C ASN A 60 -30.90 19.35 -40.18
N THR A 61 -31.36 19.69 -39.00
CA THR A 61 -30.49 19.92 -37.84
C THR A 61 -29.87 18.61 -37.39
N ALA A 62 -28.56 18.62 -37.11
CA ALA A 62 -27.84 17.58 -36.39
C ALA A 62 -27.54 18.09 -34.98
N ASP A 63 -27.80 17.26 -34.01
CA ASP A 63 -27.45 17.55 -32.61
C ASP A 63 -26.02 17.05 -32.33
N LEU A 64 -25.27 17.83 -31.57
CA LEU A 64 -23.98 17.41 -31.01
C LEU A 64 -24.25 16.90 -29.60
N THR A 65 -23.87 15.67 -29.33
CA THR A 65 -23.82 15.12 -27.99
C THR A 65 -22.37 15.05 -27.53
N VAL A 66 -22.08 15.62 -26.39
CA VAL A 66 -20.76 15.56 -25.73
C VAL A 66 -20.96 14.86 -24.41
N PHE A 67 -20.19 13.83 -24.16
CA PHE A 67 -20.19 13.09 -22.89
C PHE A 67 -18.79 13.06 -22.30
N LEU A 68 -18.70 12.77 -21.02
CA LEU A 68 -17.48 12.45 -20.33
C LEU A 68 -17.19 10.97 -20.54
N ASP A 69 -15.91 10.64 -20.66
CA ASP A 69 -15.32 9.33 -20.79
C ASP A 69 -13.92 9.52 -20.21
N SER A 70 -13.79 9.28 -18.89
CA SER A 70 -12.65 9.79 -18.11
C SER A 70 -11.43 8.90 -18.27
N ASP A 71 -11.60 7.61 -18.39
CA ASP A 71 -10.56 6.59 -18.57
C ASP A 71 -10.25 6.27 -20.04
N ASN A 72 -11.14 6.70 -20.97
CA ASN A 72 -11.06 6.49 -22.42
C ASN A 72 -11.22 5.05 -22.87
N ASP A 73 -12.11 4.32 -22.26
CA ASP A 73 -12.49 2.96 -22.61
C ASP A 73 -13.59 2.89 -23.69
N ASP A 74 -14.13 4.04 -24.12
CA ASP A 74 -15.25 4.26 -25.05
C ASP A 74 -16.65 4.05 -24.42
N ILE A 75 -16.75 3.89 -23.09
CA ILE A 75 -17.99 4.00 -22.32
C ILE A 75 -18.01 5.40 -21.68
N LYS A 76 -19.16 5.96 -21.49
CA LYS A 76 -19.25 7.30 -20.88
C LYS A 76 -19.47 7.14 -19.36
N ASP A 77 -18.88 8.01 -18.58
CA ASP A 77 -18.95 8.01 -17.10
C ASP A 77 -20.38 7.77 -16.56
N SER A 78 -21.42 8.22 -17.25
CA SER A 78 -22.81 8.03 -16.81
C SER A 78 -23.37 6.62 -17.01
N ASP A 79 -22.75 5.78 -17.79
CA ASP A 79 -23.12 4.40 -18.11
C ASP A 79 -22.00 3.42 -17.69
N ASP A 80 -20.86 3.95 -17.29
CA ASP A 80 -19.74 3.24 -16.72
C ASP A 80 -20.02 2.88 -15.25
N LEU A 81 -19.40 1.87 -14.75
CA LEU A 81 -19.48 1.42 -13.37
C LEU A 81 -18.11 1.50 -12.65
N ASP A 82 -17.06 1.88 -13.38
CA ASP A 82 -15.67 1.97 -12.92
C ASP A 82 -14.97 3.03 -13.79
N ASP A 83 -15.22 4.30 -13.47
CA ASP A 83 -14.90 5.48 -14.29
C ASP A 83 -13.39 5.71 -14.48
N ASP A 84 -12.51 5.00 -13.74
CA ASP A 84 -11.03 5.08 -13.84
C ASP A 84 -10.33 3.73 -14.07
N ASN A 85 -11.10 2.63 -14.11
CA ASN A 85 -10.63 1.28 -14.42
C ASN A 85 -9.69 0.66 -13.37
N ASP A 86 -9.75 1.08 -12.14
CA ASP A 86 -8.93 0.52 -11.07
C ASP A 86 -9.45 -0.84 -10.53
N GLY A 87 -10.70 -1.20 -10.91
CA GLY A 87 -11.34 -2.44 -10.49
C GLY A 87 -12.19 -2.32 -9.23
N ILE A 88 -12.33 -1.13 -8.67
CA ILE A 88 -13.31 -0.77 -7.65
C ILE A 88 -14.53 -0.19 -8.38
N LEU A 89 -15.71 -0.43 -7.89
CA LEU A 89 -16.91 0.17 -8.49
C LEU A 89 -17.11 1.58 -7.95
N ASP A 90 -17.56 2.54 -8.79
CA ASP A 90 -17.93 3.90 -8.38
C ASP A 90 -18.82 3.92 -7.14
N THR A 91 -19.71 2.91 -7.01
CA THR A 91 -20.60 2.79 -5.85
C THR A 91 -19.88 2.41 -4.56
N ASP A 92 -18.73 1.77 -4.64
CA ASP A 92 -17.89 1.37 -3.52
C ASP A 92 -16.90 2.47 -3.13
N GLU A 93 -16.47 3.29 -4.08
CA GLU A 93 -15.62 4.46 -3.88
C GLU A 93 -16.39 5.65 -3.33
N GLY A 94 -17.64 5.81 -3.81
CA GLY A 94 -18.52 6.89 -3.39
C GLY A 94 -18.18 8.24 -4.03
N ALA A 95 -18.98 9.25 -3.75
CA ALA A 95 -18.85 10.59 -4.33
C ALA A 95 -17.91 11.50 -3.51
N GLY A 96 -16.90 10.91 -2.88
CA GLY A 96 -15.91 11.60 -2.05
C GLY A 96 -14.73 12.14 -2.87
N ASP A 97 -13.81 12.78 -2.16
CA ASP A 97 -12.49 13.23 -2.57
C ASP A 97 -11.67 13.12 -1.28
N ALA A 98 -11.01 11.97 -1.10
CA ALA A 98 -10.48 11.60 0.20
C ALA A 98 -9.22 12.40 0.57
N ASP A 99 -8.37 12.73 -0.42
CA ASP A 99 -7.17 13.53 -0.22
C ASP A 99 -7.39 15.05 -0.41
N ASN A 100 -8.58 15.45 -0.93
CA ASN A 100 -8.96 16.82 -1.23
C ASN A 100 -8.08 17.51 -2.30
N ASP A 101 -7.61 16.77 -3.29
CA ASP A 101 -6.86 17.31 -4.43
C ASP A 101 -7.77 17.89 -5.53
N GLY A 102 -9.07 17.62 -5.49
CA GLY A 102 -10.10 18.09 -6.40
C GLY A 102 -10.47 17.07 -7.48
N ILE A 103 -9.96 15.83 -7.42
CA ILE A 103 -10.40 14.69 -8.21
C ILE A 103 -11.35 13.88 -7.32
N PRO A 104 -12.56 13.52 -7.75
CA PRO A 104 -13.38 12.57 -7.01
C PRO A 104 -12.74 11.19 -6.96
N ASN A 105 -12.97 10.41 -5.89
CA ASN A 105 -12.43 9.06 -5.77
C ASN A 105 -12.71 8.19 -7.01
N THR A 106 -13.92 8.27 -7.59
CA THR A 106 -14.31 7.53 -8.80
C THR A 106 -13.54 7.87 -10.07
N LEU A 107 -12.59 8.76 -10.01
CA LEU A 107 -11.74 9.21 -11.12
C LEU A 107 -10.27 9.27 -10.71
N ASP A 108 -9.96 8.83 -9.50
CA ASP A 108 -8.65 8.98 -8.89
C ASP A 108 -8.07 7.61 -8.56
N LEU A 109 -7.00 7.25 -9.21
CA LEU A 109 -6.30 5.99 -9.02
C LEU A 109 -5.50 5.90 -7.69
N ASP A 110 -5.49 7.00 -6.90
CA ASP A 110 -4.77 7.14 -5.62
C ASP A 110 -5.59 8.07 -4.72
N SER A 111 -6.81 7.61 -4.37
CA SER A 111 -7.87 8.41 -3.73
C SER A 111 -7.45 9.11 -2.44
N ASP A 112 -6.54 8.52 -1.67
CA ASP A 112 -6.05 9.10 -0.41
C ASP A 112 -4.73 9.88 -0.55
N GLY A 113 -4.12 9.86 -1.75
CA GLY A 113 -2.95 10.66 -2.10
C GLY A 113 -1.65 10.22 -1.42
N ASP A 114 -1.53 8.97 -0.97
CA ASP A 114 -0.35 8.48 -0.25
C ASP A 114 0.74 7.89 -1.16
N GLY A 115 0.42 7.69 -2.45
CA GLY A 115 1.31 7.17 -3.49
C GLY A 115 1.20 5.66 -3.67
N CYS A 116 0.22 5.02 -3.06
CA CYS A 116 -0.20 3.65 -3.31
C CYS A 116 -1.48 3.67 -4.14
N PHE A 117 -1.52 2.95 -5.24
CA PHE A 117 -2.72 2.92 -6.07
C PHE A 117 -3.85 2.13 -5.40
N ASP A 118 -5.08 2.63 -5.54
CA ASP A 118 -6.32 2.09 -4.96
C ASP A 118 -6.52 0.62 -5.29
N VAL A 119 -6.27 0.21 -6.54
CA VAL A 119 -6.31 -1.18 -7.00
C VAL A 119 -5.50 -2.12 -6.09
N LYS A 120 -4.35 -1.68 -5.57
CA LYS A 120 -3.49 -2.49 -4.68
C LYS A 120 -4.01 -2.52 -3.27
N GLU A 121 -4.48 -1.38 -2.77
CA GLU A 121 -5.02 -1.25 -1.43
C GLU A 121 -6.37 -1.94 -1.29
N ALA A 122 -7.12 -2.03 -2.40
CA ALA A 122 -8.31 -2.87 -2.50
C ALA A 122 -7.99 -4.38 -2.50
N GLY A 123 -6.71 -4.77 -2.59
CA GLY A 123 -6.28 -6.17 -2.66
C GLY A 123 -6.35 -6.76 -4.07
N PHE A 124 -6.44 -5.94 -5.11
CA PHE A 124 -6.58 -6.38 -6.50
C PHE A 124 -5.23 -6.38 -7.24
N THR A 125 -5.19 -7.04 -8.40
CA THR A 125 -3.96 -7.17 -9.18
C THR A 125 -3.75 -5.98 -10.10
N ASP A 126 -2.66 -5.25 -9.90
CA ASP A 126 -2.07 -4.32 -10.85
C ASP A 126 -0.73 -4.89 -11.33
N GLY A 127 -0.73 -5.47 -12.52
CA GLY A 127 0.42 -6.26 -13.02
C GLY A 127 1.56 -5.43 -13.59
N ASN A 128 1.35 -4.15 -13.88
CA ASN A 128 2.33 -3.24 -14.48
C ASN A 128 2.53 -1.94 -13.67
N ASN A 129 1.83 -1.80 -12.57
CA ASN A 129 1.93 -0.66 -11.67
C ASN A 129 1.53 0.67 -12.31
N ASP A 130 0.38 0.68 -12.98
CA ASP A 130 -0.21 1.88 -13.58
C ASP A 130 -1.53 2.35 -12.92
N GLY A 131 -1.97 1.63 -11.88
CA GLY A 131 -3.19 1.92 -11.14
C GLY A 131 -4.44 1.26 -11.72
N ILE A 132 -4.35 0.64 -12.89
CA ILE A 132 -5.48 0.00 -13.57
C ILE A 132 -5.50 -1.49 -13.23
N LEU A 133 -6.69 -2.06 -13.05
CA LEU A 133 -6.87 -3.48 -12.78
C LEU A 133 -6.24 -4.36 -13.87
N GLY A 134 -5.35 -5.26 -13.49
CA GLY A 134 -4.77 -6.27 -14.38
C GLY A 134 -3.47 -5.88 -15.04
N SER A 135 -3.39 -5.99 -16.34
CA SER A 135 -2.19 -5.68 -17.14
C SER A 135 -2.56 -5.28 -18.57
N PRO A 136 -1.77 -4.47 -19.27
CA PRO A 136 -2.00 -4.20 -20.68
C PRO A 136 -2.04 -5.51 -21.49
N THR A 137 -2.94 -5.75 -22.33
CA THR A 137 -3.90 -5.08 -23.17
C THR A 137 -5.31 -5.17 -22.57
N TYR A 138 -5.79 -4.07 -22.03
CA TYR A 138 -7.07 -4.01 -21.36
C TYR A 138 -8.22 -4.29 -22.34
N GLN A 139 -9.24 -4.96 -21.84
CA GLN A 139 -10.50 -5.20 -22.53
C GLN A 139 -11.60 -4.78 -21.57
N TYR A 140 -12.60 -4.11 -22.07
CA TYR A 140 -13.70 -3.60 -21.27
C TYR A 140 -15.01 -4.29 -21.66
N ASP A 141 -15.91 -4.42 -20.72
CA ASP A 141 -17.26 -4.91 -21.01
C ASP A 141 -18.18 -3.74 -21.41
N GLY A 142 -19.46 -4.00 -21.64
CA GLY A 142 -20.40 -2.94 -22.04
C GLY A 142 -20.82 -2.01 -20.92
N GLN A 143 -20.20 -2.09 -19.75
CA GLN A 143 -20.44 -1.30 -18.55
C GLN A 143 -19.13 -0.67 -18.01
N GLY A 144 -18.07 -0.64 -18.83
CA GLY A 144 -16.80 -0.04 -18.51
C GLY A 144 -15.83 -0.90 -17.73
N LYS A 145 -16.28 -1.99 -17.13
CA LYS A 145 -15.42 -2.81 -16.27
C LYS A 145 -14.34 -3.53 -17.06
N VAL A 146 -13.13 -3.56 -16.53
CA VAL A 146 -12.02 -4.34 -17.08
C VAL A 146 -12.40 -5.82 -17.12
N SER A 147 -12.51 -6.40 -18.33
CA SER A 147 -13.04 -7.74 -18.56
C SER A 147 -11.97 -8.81 -18.72
N ALA A 148 -10.70 -8.45 -18.75
CA ALA A 148 -9.63 -9.35 -19.14
C ALA A 148 -8.77 -9.81 -17.97
N VAL A 149 -8.67 -11.14 -17.82
CA VAL A 149 -7.50 -11.87 -17.31
C VAL A 149 -7.33 -11.98 -15.80
N VAL A 150 -7.82 -11.05 -14.99
CA VAL A 150 -7.75 -11.16 -13.52
C VAL A 150 -9.15 -11.34 -12.93
N SER A 151 -9.25 -12.17 -11.92
CA SER A 151 -10.53 -12.58 -11.32
C SER A 151 -10.78 -11.95 -9.95
N ASP A 152 -9.94 -11.00 -9.56
CA ASP A 152 -9.91 -10.41 -8.21
C ASP A 152 -10.51 -9.01 -8.11
N GLY A 153 -10.69 -8.29 -9.21
CA GLY A 153 -11.39 -7.01 -9.22
C GLY A 153 -12.91 -7.13 -8.99
N TYR A 154 -13.54 -5.99 -8.71
CA TYR A 154 -15.01 -5.87 -8.52
C TYR A 154 -15.59 -6.73 -7.40
N THR A 155 -14.75 -7.11 -6.46
CA THR A 155 -15.15 -7.71 -5.19
C THR A 155 -15.13 -6.63 -4.11
N THR A 156 -15.45 -6.99 -2.87
CA THR A 156 -15.37 -6.02 -1.77
C THR A 156 -13.92 -5.59 -1.55
N PRO A 157 -13.57 -4.31 -1.68
CA PRO A 157 -12.23 -3.81 -1.38
C PRO A 157 -11.80 -4.11 0.06
N ASP A 158 -10.50 -4.24 0.28
CA ASP A 158 -9.94 -4.57 1.58
C ASP A 158 -10.16 -3.48 2.64
N ASP A 159 -10.25 -3.90 3.88
CA ASP A 159 -10.25 -3.13 5.14
C ASP A 159 -9.48 -4.02 6.13
N ILE A 160 -8.15 -4.05 5.98
CA ILE A 160 -7.26 -5.02 6.65
C ILE A 160 -7.23 -4.78 8.16
N ASP A 161 -7.30 -3.53 8.58
CA ASP A 161 -7.32 -3.17 10.00
C ASP A 161 -8.72 -3.24 10.65
N ASN A 162 -9.76 -3.51 9.84
CA ASN A 162 -11.16 -3.65 10.24
C ASN A 162 -11.69 -2.42 11.01
N ASN A 163 -11.29 -1.22 10.63
CA ASN A 163 -11.76 0.02 11.25
C ASN A 163 -13.07 0.54 10.64
N GLY A 164 -13.51 -0.04 9.52
CA GLY A 164 -14.75 0.29 8.81
C GLY A 164 -14.58 1.31 7.69
N THR A 165 -13.38 1.80 7.43
CA THR A 165 -13.01 2.57 6.24
C THR A 165 -12.16 1.66 5.36
N LYS A 166 -12.33 1.73 4.06
CA LYS A 166 -11.53 0.95 3.12
C LYS A 166 -10.09 1.46 3.08
N ASP A 167 -9.13 0.56 2.86
CA ASP A 167 -7.71 0.91 2.92
C ASP A 167 -7.36 1.98 1.87
N PHE A 168 -7.91 1.92 0.67
CA PHE A 168 -7.72 2.91 -0.41
C PHE A 168 -8.27 4.32 -0.12
N LEU A 169 -9.06 4.51 0.93
CA LEU A 169 -9.57 5.81 1.40
C LEU A 169 -8.81 6.33 2.63
N GLN A 170 -7.73 5.68 3.01
CA GLN A 170 -6.99 5.98 4.24
C GLN A 170 -5.50 6.12 3.97
N VAL A 171 -4.96 7.32 4.16
CA VAL A 171 -3.53 7.57 4.00
C VAL A 171 -2.70 6.54 4.76
N GLY A 172 -1.99 5.71 4.02
CA GLY A 172 -1.02 4.79 4.52
C GLY A 172 0.31 5.47 4.82
N GLY A 173 1.25 4.78 5.43
CA GLY A 173 2.51 5.41 5.74
C GLY A 173 3.67 4.46 5.97
N ALA A 174 4.81 4.82 5.39
CA ALA A 174 6.06 4.13 5.62
C ALA A 174 6.44 4.13 7.11
N ILE A 175 7.05 3.04 7.54
CA ILE A 175 7.52 2.88 8.91
C ILE A 175 8.78 3.73 9.13
N ASN A 176 8.72 4.63 10.10
CA ASN A 176 9.90 5.34 10.63
C ASN A 176 10.39 4.62 11.88
N LEU A 177 11.44 3.82 11.77
CA LEU A 177 12.11 3.19 12.90
C LEU A 177 13.07 4.19 13.55
N ILE A 178 12.65 4.76 14.70
CA ILE A 178 13.34 5.85 15.41
C ILE A 178 14.48 5.31 16.27
N THR A 179 14.26 4.20 16.99
CA THR A 179 15.28 3.54 17.79
C THR A 179 15.27 2.04 17.62
N HIS A 180 16.48 1.47 17.47
CA HIS A 180 16.70 0.04 17.44
C HIS A 180 16.78 -0.54 18.86
N PRO A 181 16.55 -1.86 19.04
CA PRO A 181 16.81 -2.49 20.34
C PRO A 181 18.30 -2.43 20.67
N SER A 182 18.61 -2.29 21.95
CA SER A 182 19.99 -2.26 22.43
C SER A 182 20.37 -3.59 23.07
N ALA A 183 21.65 -3.94 23.00
CA ALA A 183 22.19 -5.08 23.72
C ALA A 183 21.96 -4.94 25.24
N ILE A 184 21.64 -6.06 25.88
CA ILE A 184 21.43 -6.12 27.33
C ILE A 184 22.39 -7.14 27.97
N LEU A 185 22.79 -6.83 29.20
CA LEU A 185 23.56 -7.72 30.06
C LEU A 185 22.76 -7.94 31.33
N ILE A 186 22.44 -9.18 31.64
CA ILE A 186 21.63 -9.57 32.80
C ILE A 186 22.25 -10.77 33.54
N ALA A 187 21.89 -10.97 34.79
CA ALA A 187 22.24 -12.20 35.51
C ALA A 187 21.28 -13.34 35.14
N SER A 188 21.77 -14.56 35.21
CA SER A 188 20.95 -15.76 35.06
C SER A 188 19.78 -15.74 36.05
N GLY A 189 18.60 -16.19 35.60
CA GLY A 189 17.38 -16.17 36.42
C GLY A 189 16.68 -14.82 36.52
N THR A 190 17.22 -13.74 35.96
CA THR A 190 16.60 -12.42 36.00
C THR A 190 15.80 -12.13 34.72
N ASN A 191 15.14 -10.99 34.69
CA ASN A 191 14.33 -10.55 33.55
C ASN A 191 15.10 -9.55 32.68
N GLY A 192 14.79 -9.55 31.38
CA GLY A 192 15.33 -8.57 30.41
C GLY A 192 14.25 -8.06 29.45
N THR A 193 14.51 -6.93 28.82
CA THR A 193 13.61 -6.38 27.80
C THR A 193 14.38 -5.84 26.61
N PHE A 194 13.84 -6.05 25.41
CA PHE A 194 14.24 -5.37 24.19
C PHE A 194 13.09 -4.49 23.72
N THR A 195 13.36 -3.25 23.39
CA THR A 195 12.33 -2.28 22.99
C THR A 195 12.77 -1.55 21.73
N VAL A 196 11.82 -1.32 20.83
CA VAL A 196 11.98 -0.42 19.69
C VAL A 196 11.04 0.77 19.84
N ASN A 197 11.41 1.89 19.20
CA ASN A 197 10.51 3.00 18.99
C ASN A 197 10.34 3.23 17.49
N SER A 198 9.12 3.19 17.03
CA SER A 198 8.75 3.36 15.63
C SER A 198 7.48 4.19 15.53
N ALA A 199 7.28 4.85 14.39
CA ALA A 199 6.09 5.61 14.08
C ALA A 199 5.67 5.37 12.62
N SER A 200 4.37 5.33 12.40
CA SER A 200 3.71 5.36 11.10
C SER A 200 2.34 5.99 11.29
N VAL A 201 1.71 6.48 10.23
CA VAL A 201 0.30 6.86 10.23
C VAL A 201 -0.61 5.62 10.16
N SER A 202 -0.14 4.55 9.52
CA SER A 202 -0.82 3.25 9.49
C SER A 202 -0.61 2.45 10.77
N ALA A 203 -1.53 1.55 11.07
CA ALA A 203 -1.40 0.60 12.17
C ALA A 203 -0.20 -0.34 11.95
N MET A 204 0.66 -0.44 12.97
CA MET A 204 1.87 -1.24 12.91
C MET A 204 1.68 -2.59 13.59
N THR A 205 2.25 -3.63 12.99
CA THR A 205 2.43 -4.95 13.61
C THR A 205 3.90 -5.23 13.82
N TYR A 206 4.21 -6.07 14.82
CA TYR A 206 5.57 -6.41 15.20
C TYR A 206 5.73 -7.92 15.23
N GLN A 207 6.91 -8.41 14.84
CA GLN A 207 7.29 -9.81 14.99
C GLN A 207 8.75 -9.88 15.42
N TRP A 208 8.98 -10.20 16.71
CA TRP A 208 10.32 -10.45 17.22
C TRP A 208 10.86 -11.78 16.71
N GLN A 209 12.17 -11.77 16.46
CA GLN A 209 12.94 -12.93 16.02
C GLN A 209 14.16 -13.14 16.92
N GLU A 210 14.54 -14.39 17.10
CA GLU A 210 15.82 -14.77 17.72
C GLU A 210 16.74 -15.45 16.72
N LYS A 211 18.04 -15.35 17.00
CA LYS A 211 19.08 -16.12 16.31
C LYS A 211 20.06 -16.69 17.32
N ILE A 212 20.27 -18.01 17.24
CA ILE A 212 21.18 -18.75 18.11
C ILE A 212 22.49 -19.01 17.33
N GLY A 213 23.59 -18.44 17.81
CA GLY A 213 24.91 -18.58 17.17
C GLY A 213 24.90 -18.18 15.68
N ALA A 214 25.41 -19.07 14.83
CA ALA A 214 25.44 -18.89 13.39
C ALA A 214 24.15 -19.37 12.66
N GLY A 215 23.08 -19.71 13.41
CA GLY A 215 21.83 -20.21 12.85
C GLY A 215 21.03 -19.14 12.09
N ASN A 216 19.84 -19.53 11.62
CA ASN A 216 18.90 -18.63 10.97
C ASN A 216 18.06 -17.89 12.00
N TRP A 217 17.50 -16.76 11.59
CA TRP A 217 16.46 -16.05 12.35
C TRP A 217 15.18 -16.89 12.41
N ALA A 218 14.59 -16.97 13.59
CA ALA A 218 13.32 -17.66 13.84
C ALA A 218 12.34 -16.74 14.57
N ASN A 219 11.07 -16.78 14.16
CA ASN A 219 10.03 -16.01 14.83
C ASN A 219 9.81 -16.50 16.27
N ILE A 220 9.74 -15.55 17.19
CA ILE A 220 9.41 -15.82 18.61
C ILE A 220 7.90 -15.84 18.77
N ALA A 221 7.40 -16.83 19.48
CA ALA A 221 6.03 -16.88 19.98
C ALA A 221 6.00 -16.55 21.49
N ASN A 222 4.87 -15.99 21.96
CA ASN A 222 4.66 -15.81 23.40
C ASN A 222 4.58 -17.17 24.10
N GLY A 223 5.25 -17.31 25.21
CA GLY A 223 5.31 -18.52 26.03
C GLY A 223 6.72 -18.81 26.55
N GLY A 224 6.83 -19.68 27.55
CA GLY A 224 8.10 -19.94 28.23
C GLY A 224 8.70 -18.66 28.80
N VAL A 225 9.91 -18.34 28.36
CA VAL A 225 10.60 -17.10 28.79
C VAL A 225 10.10 -15.84 28.07
N TYR A 226 9.35 -15.95 26.99
CA TYR A 226 9.00 -14.83 26.10
C TYR A 226 7.59 -14.31 26.32
N SER A 227 7.44 -12.97 26.34
CA SER A 227 6.17 -12.27 26.20
C SER A 227 6.37 -10.98 25.41
N GLY A 228 5.29 -10.49 24.77
CA GLY A 228 5.37 -9.31 23.92
C GLY A 228 6.02 -9.57 22.55
N ALA A 229 6.05 -10.81 22.07
CA ALA A 229 6.68 -11.19 20.80
C ALA A 229 6.09 -10.47 19.56
N THR A 230 4.88 -9.91 19.70
CA THR A 230 4.15 -9.16 18.66
C THR A 230 3.86 -7.71 19.07
N THR A 231 4.67 -7.14 19.94
CA THR A 231 4.57 -5.74 20.39
C THR A 231 5.90 -5.02 20.25
N ALA A 232 5.92 -3.70 20.45
CA ALA A 232 7.15 -2.91 20.42
C ALA A 232 8.20 -3.30 21.49
N THR A 233 7.80 -4.09 22.51
CA THR A 233 8.68 -4.55 23.57
C THR A 233 8.60 -6.07 23.74
N LEU A 234 9.74 -6.74 23.55
CA LEU A 234 9.91 -8.14 23.92
C LEU A 234 10.40 -8.20 25.37
N THR A 235 9.69 -8.94 26.20
CA THR A 235 10.06 -9.22 27.58
C THR A 235 10.53 -10.67 27.73
N LEU A 236 11.67 -10.84 28.35
CA LEU A 236 12.25 -12.13 28.75
C LEU A 236 12.12 -12.28 30.26
N THR A 237 11.57 -13.37 30.74
CA THR A 237 11.33 -13.61 32.16
C THR A 237 12.10 -14.84 32.62
N ASN A 238 12.81 -14.74 33.75
CA ASN A 238 13.60 -15.81 34.34
C ASN A 238 14.56 -16.45 33.32
N VAL A 239 15.45 -15.64 32.74
CA VAL A 239 16.33 -16.00 31.63
C VAL A 239 17.42 -16.96 32.08
N PRO A 240 17.46 -18.20 31.58
CA PRO A 240 18.52 -19.15 31.96
C PRO A 240 19.86 -18.77 31.29
N GLY A 241 20.97 -19.16 31.92
CA GLY A 241 22.32 -18.97 31.37
C GLY A 241 22.54 -19.54 29.97
N SER A 242 21.80 -20.61 29.61
CA SER A 242 21.84 -21.22 28.28
C SER A 242 21.33 -20.34 27.13
N MET A 243 20.79 -19.16 27.45
CA MET A 243 20.38 -18.15 26.46
C MET A 243 21.47 -17.12 26.19
N ASP A 244 22.64 -17.21 26.81
CA ASP A 244 23.76 -16.33 26.54
C ASP A 244 24.14 -16.33 25.06
N GLN A 245 24.58 -15.13 24.58
CA GLN A 245 24.99 -14.87 23.19
C GLN A 245 23.90 -15.06 22.13
N ARG A 246 22.61 -15.04 22.48
CA ARG A 246 21.51 -14.97 21.51
C ARG A 246 21.31 -13.55 21.00
N ASN A 247 20.96 -13.43 19.74
CA ASN A 247 20.65 -12.15 19.09
C ASN A 247 19.16 -12.03 18.86
N TYR A 248 18.64 -10.80 19.02
CA TYR A 248 17.23 -10.46 18.86
C TYR A 248 17.07 -9.30 17.88
N ARG A 249 16.03 -9.35 17.07
CA ARG A 249 15.58 -8.26 16.21
C ARG A 249 14.06 -8.28 16.09
N VAL A 250 13.47 -7.21 15.56
CA VAL A 250 12.05 -7.15 15.26
C VAL A 250 11.84 -6.78 13.80
N ILE A 251 10.86 -7.42 13.17
CA ILE A 251 10.27 -7.01 11.90
C ILE A 251 9.02 -6.21 12.24
N ILE A 252 8.86 -5.05 11.63
CA ILE A 252 7.73 -4.15 11.78
C ILE A 252 7.07 -4.02 10.43
N SER A 253 5.75 -4.21 10.36
CA SER A 253 4.95 -4.15 9.13
C SER A 253 3.75 -3.23 9.33
N THR A 254 3.27 -2.65 8.25
CA THR A 254 2.01 -1.89 8.17
C THR A 254 1.08 -2.62 7.20
N PRO A 255 0.30 -3.61 7.64
CA PRO A 255 -0.48 -4.47 6.75
C PRO A 255 -1.51 -3.73 5.89
N SER A 256 -2.10 -2.64 6.38
CA SER A 256 -3.04 -1.79 5.64
C SER A 256 -2.37 -0.84 4.64
N PHE A 257 -1.05 -0.75 4.64
CA PHE A 257 -0.28 -0.02 3.64
C PHE A 257 0.53 -0.99 2.78
N VAL A 258 -0.11 -1.55 1.79
CA VAL A 258 0.45 -2.64 0.95
C VAL A 258 1.62 -2.18 0.06
N CYS A 259 1.73 -0.89 -0.23
CA CYS A 259 2.88 -0.31 -0.93
C CYS A 259 4.09 -0.09 -0.01
N GLY A 260 3.93 -0.25 1.29
CA GLY A 260 5.01 -0.17 2.26
C GLY A 260 5.91 -1.39 2.24
N SER A 261 7.09 -1.23 2.81
CA SER A 261 8.02 -2.34 3.01
C SER A 261 8.20 -2.61 4.49
N ASP A 262 8.26 -3.88 4.86
CA ASP A 262 8.66 -4.28 6.20
C ASP A 262 10.00 -3.68 6.59
N VAL A 263 10.09 -3.14 7.80
CA VAL A 263 11.34 -2.61 8.37
C VAL A 263 11.87 -3.58 9.41
N THR A 264 13.13 -3.99 9.25
CA THR A 264 13.82 -4.84 10.21
C THR A 264 14.77 -4.01 11.06
N SER A 265 14.73 -4.19 12.38
CA SER A 265 15.67 -3.53 13.29
C SER A 265 17.10 -4.08 13.16
N ASN A 266 18.05 -3.34 13.69
CA ASN A 266 19.38 -3.90 13.98
C ASN A 266 19.27 -5.04 15.00
N ASP A 267 20.29 -5.90 15.02
CA ASP A 267 20.42 -6.98 16.00
C ASP A 267 20.78 -6.42 17.38
N ALA A 268 20.22 -7.01 18.42
CA ALA A 268 20.58 -6.73 19.81
C ALA A 268 21.05 -8.01 20.51
N LEU A 269 22.21 -7.97 21.11
CA LEU A 269 22.80 -9.09 21.81
C LEU A 269 22.23 -9.22 23.22
N LEU A 270 21.86 -10.44 23.60
CA LEU A 270 21.65 -10.84 24.99
C LEU A 270 22.93 -11.44 25.54
N SER A 271 23.44 -10.85 26.60
CA SER A 271 24.52 -11.43 27.40
C SER A 271 23.98 -11.84 28.77
N VAL A 272 24.16 -13.09 29.14
CA VAL A 272 23.70 -13.63 30.41
C VAL A 272 24.92 -14.03 31.25
N LYS A 273 25.06 -13.37 32.38
CA LYS A 273 26.07 -13.74 33.35
C LYS A 273 25.60 -14.93 34.19
N THR A 274 26.44 -15.92 34.29
CA THR A 274 26.35 -16.94 35.31
C THR A 274 27.33 -16.55 36.44
N ASP A 275 26.91 -16.69 37.68
CA ASP A 275 27.63 -16.40 38.89
C ASP A 275 27.13 -17.46 39.86
N ASN A 276 27.87 -18.58 39.96
CA ASN A 276 27.37 -19.78 40.59
C ASN A 276 27.38 -19.67 42.12
N ASP A 277 28.37 -19.02 42.64
CA ASP A 277 28.54 -18.83 44.10
C ASP A 277 27.92 -17.51 44.64
N ASN A 278 27.44 -16.61 43.71
CA ASN A 278 26.84 -15.33 43.99
C ASN A 278 27.78 -14.34 44.72
N ASP A 279 29.08 -14.40 44.44
CA ASP A 279 30.05 -13.48 45.02
C ASP A 279 30.14 -12.15 44.23
N GLY A 280 29.48 -12.05 43.05
CA GLY A 280 29.44 -10.88 42.19
C GLY A 280 30.49 -10.89 41.08
N VAL A 281 31.30 -11.93 40.97
CA VAL A 281 32.19 -12.22 39.83
C VAL A 281 31.44 -13.20 38.90
N ASN A 282 31.53 -12.97 37.62
CA ASN A 282 30.90 -13.89 36.64
C ASN A 282 31.85 -15.07 36.43
N ASN A 283 31.32 -16.30 36.31
CA ASN A 283 32.08 -17.52 36.10
C ASN A 283 33.15 -17.42 34.98
N ALA A 284 32.93 -16.61 33.93
CA ALA A 284 33.91 -16.41 32.89
C ALA A 284 35.18 -15.63 33.35
N ASN A 285 35.10 -14.95 34.47
CA ASN A 285 36.19 -14.11 35.06
C ASN A 285 36.50 -14.56 36.50
N ASP A 286 35.78 -15.56 37.01
CA ASP A 286 36.06 -16.17 38.29
C ASP A 286 37.14 -17.23 38.11
N LEU A 287 37.87 -17.52 39.10
CA LEU A 287 38.90 -18.57 39.10
C LEU A 287 38.50 -19.76 39.96
N ASP A 288 37.38 -19.63 40.71
CA ASP A 288 36.84 -20.63 41.62
C ASP A 288 35.31 -20.41 41.63
N ASP A 289 34.63 -20.94 40.58
CA ASP A 289 33.25 -20.65 40.24
C ASP A 289 32.21 -21.02 41.31
N ASP A 290 32.61 -21.87 42.28
CA ASP A 290 31.74 -22.34 43.38
C ASP A 290 32.28 -21.99 44.79
N ASN A 291 33.44 -21.29 44.86
CA ASN A 291 34.09 -20.85 46.11
C ASN A 291 34.44 -22.02 47.07
N ASP A 292 34.73 -23.19 46.54
CA ASP A 292 35.12 -24.36 47.36
C ASP A 292 36.61 -24.36 47.76
N GLY A 293 37.40 -23.45 47.13
CA GLY A 293 38.81 -23.25 47.35
C GLY A 293 39.70 -24.06 46.43
N ILE A 294 39.17 -24.71 45.40
CA ILE A 294 39.87 -25.34 44.31
C ILE A 294 39.66 -24.47 43.06
N LEU A 295 40.73 -24.21 42.29
CA LEU A 295 40.58 -23.40 41.08
C LEU A 295 39.90 -24.25 39.99
N ASP A 296 39.02 -23.61 39.17
CA ASP A 296 38.36 -24.24 37.99
C ASP A 296 39.33 -24.95 37.07
N THR A 297 40.58 -24.45 36.97
CA THR A 297 41.64 -25.06 36.16
C THR A 297 42.17 -26.37 36.75
N GLU A 298 41.95 -26.58 38.07
CA GLU A 298 42.39 -27.74 38.81
C GLU A 298 41.26 -28.79 38.99
N GLU A 299 40.02 -28.32 38.99
CA GLU A 299 38.84 -29.19 39.11
C GLU A 299 38.55 -30.04 37.84
N GLY A 300 38.89 -29.50 36.67
CA GLY A 300 38.59 -30.14 35.40
C GLY A 300 37.13 -29.93 34.98
N THR A 301 36.75 -30.46 33.79
CA THR A 301 35.43 -30.31 33.19
C THR A 301 34.50 -31.53 33.46
N GLY A 302 34.79 -32.32 34.46
CA GLY A 302 34.07 -33.58 34.76
C GLY A 302 33.31 -33.54 36.05
N ASP A 303 32.02 -33.81 36.03
CA ASP A 303 31.22 -34.25 37.12
C ASP A 303 31.60 -35.70 37.47
N ILE A 304 32.48 -35.88 38.49
CA ILE A 304 33.15 -37.17 38.80
C ILE A 304 32.16 -38.12 39.43
N ASP A 305 31.16 -37.65 40.13
CA ASP A 305 30.15 -38.47 40.84
C ASP A 305 28.80 -38.51 40.12
N ASN A 306 28.62 -37.64 39.10
CA ASN A 306 27.43 -37.65 38.23
C ASN A 306 26.14 -37.32 38.99
N ASP A 307 26.22 -36.47 40.01
CA ASP A 307 25.08 -36.10 40.86
C ASP A 307 24.35 -34.82 40.43
N GLY A 308 24.80 -34.16 39.32
CA GLY A 308 24.16 -33.04 38.65
C GLY A 308 24.51 -31.69 39.13
#